data_99de4dd34bbba327e96ec95d327b62dd
#
_entry.id   99de4dd34bbba327e96ec95d327b62dd
#
_cell.length_a   1.000
_cell.length_b   1.000
_cell.length_c   1.000
_cell.angle_alpha   90.00
_cell.angle_beta   90.00
_cell.angle_gamma   90.00
#
_symmetry.space_group_name_H-M   'P 1'
#
loop_
_entity.id
_entity.type
_entity.pdbx_description
1 polymer ?
#
loop_
_entity_poly.entity_id
_entity_poly.type
_entity_poly.pdbx_seq_one_letter_code
_entity_poly.pdbx_strand_id
1 'polypeptide(L)'
;MDYMKFGKTGLGVSRLCIGCMTYGVPARGPHPWTLDEEQSRPLIRKALDLGINFFDTANVYSDGTSEEIVGRALKEFVRRDDVVLATKVNGRMRPGPNGAGLSRKAIFAEIDNSLKRLGTDFVDLYQIHRWDPTVPIEETMEALHDVVKAGKARYIGGSSMHAWQFAKAIYTSRMHGWTEFVSMQNHVNLINREEEREMLPFCLDQGIAVVPWSPLARGRLTRGWSESSARNETDEFGKTLYNDFPDSDRQVIEAVGKIAAARGVPRAQVALAWLLQKKGVTSPIIGASKVEHLTDAVAALSLKLGADEIRALEAPYVPHNVSGFS
;
A
#
# COMPACT_ATOMS: atom_id res chain seq x y z
N MET A 1 -12.73 -1.90 15.38
CA MET A 1 -12.01 -1.24 14.24
C MET A 1 -12.40 0.22 14.21
N ASP A 2 -11.42 1.12 14.08
CA ASP A 2 -11.69 2.54 13.91
C ASP A 2 -11.73 2.88 12.42
N TYR A 3 -12.59 3.83 12.06
CA TYR A 3 -12.71 4.35 10.70
C TYR A 3 -12.36 5.83 10.67
N MET A 4 -11.80 6.27 9.55
CA MET A 4 -11.48 7.68 9.36
C MET A 4 -11.78 8.12 7.92
N LYS A 5 -11.84 9.44 7.72
CA LYS A 5 -11.98 9.99 6.38
C LYS A 5 -10.71 9.77 5.57
N PHE A 6 -10.88 9.45 4.29
CA PHE A 6 -9.79 9.27 3.35
C PHE A 6 -9.31 10.63 2.84
N GLY A 7 -8.35 11.20 3.57
CA GLY A 7 -7.93 12.59 3.35
C GLY A 7 -9.08 13.57 3.56
N LYS A 8 -9.20 14.54 2.68
CA LYS A 8 -10.30 15.54 2.68
C LYS A 8 -11.58 15.06 1.99
N THR A 9 -11.68 13.76 1.63
CA THR A 9 -12.87 13.22 0.98
C THR A 9 -13.95 12.78 1.97
N GLY A 10 -15.14 12.47 1.45
CA GLY A 10 -16.23 11.85 2.23
C GLY A 10 -16.05 10.35 2.49
N LEU A 11 -15.08 9.69 1.82
CA LEU A 11 -14.90 8.24 1.90
C LEU A 11 -14.43 7.80 3.29
N GLY A 12 -15.08 6.80 3.87
CA GLY A 12 -14.72 6.20 5.15
C GLY A 12 -13.92 4.93 4.96
N VAL A 13 -12.71 4.86 5.53
CA VAL A 13 -11.84 3.68 5.48
C VAL A 13 -11.45 3.21 6.88
N SER A 14 -11.22 1.91 7.04
CA SER A 14 -10.62 1.35 8.25
C SER A 14 -9.17 1.84 8.43
N ARG A 15 -8.73 1.93 9.68
CA ARG A 15 -7.36 2.34 10.04
C ARG A 15 -6.27 1.39 9.52
N LEU A 16 -6.66 0.25 8.94
CA LEU A 16 -5.79 -0.72 8.29
C LEU A 16 -6.35 -1.04 6.89
N CYS A 17 -5.44 -1.21 5.92
CA CYS A 17 -5.75 -1.66 4.57
C CYS A 17 -5.15 -3.06 4.34
N ILE A 18 -5.88 -3.96 3.70
CA ILE A 18 -5.35 -5.27 3.29
C ILE A 18 -4.60 -5.15 1.97
N GLY A 19 -3.30 -5.48 2.01
CA GLY A 19 -2.45 -5.60 0.82
C GLY A 19 -2.61 -6.96 0.15
N CYS A 20 -3.29 -6.97 -0.97
CA CYS A 20 -3.64 -8.21 -1.68
C CYS A 20 -2.51 -8.75 -2.59
N MET A 21 -1.32 -8.15 -2.58
CA MET A 21 -0.15 -8.72 -3.26
C MET A 21 0.21 -10.13 -2.71
N THR A 22 -0.22 -10.43 -1.49
CA THR A 22 -0.05 -11.75 -0.86
C THR A 22 -0.94 -12.81 -1.51
N TYR A 23 -2.03 -12.43 -2.17
CA TYR A 23 -3.03 -13.32 -2.73
C TYR A 23 -2.86 -13.41 -4.25
N GLY A 24 -2.70 -14.62 -4.78
CA GLY A 24 -2.47 -14.84 -6.20
C GLY A 24 -2.00 -16.26 -6.48
N VAL A 25 -2.02 -16.69 -7.72
CA VAL A 25 -1.50 -18.00 -8.11
C VAL A 25 0.04 -17.98 -8.03
N PRO A 26 0.68 -18.81 -7.17
CA PRO A 26 2.14 -18.77 -6.93
C PRO A 26 3.00 -19.00 -8.18
N ALA A 27 2.48 -19.73 -9.17
CA ALA A 27 3.17 -20.00 -10.44
C ALA A 27 3.06 -18.85 -11.45
N ARG A 28 2.34 -17.75 -11.12
CA ARG A 28 2.14 -16.59 -11.99
C ARG A 28 2.77 -15.34 -11.39
N GLY A 29 3.52 -14.62 -12.22
CA GLY A 29 4.23 -13.41 -11.79
C GLY A 29 5.49 -13.70 -10.95
N PRO A 30 6.12 -12.64 -10.38
CA PRO A 30 7.45 -12.73 -9.78
C PRO A 30 7.45 -13.15 -8.29
N HIS A 31 6.30 -13.52 -7.70
CA HIS A 31 6.16 -13.74 -6.27
C HIS A 31 5.71 -15.17 -5.92
N PRO A 32 6.64 -16.16 -5.82
CA PRO A 32 6.30 -17.55 -5.53
C PRO A 32 5.76 -17.79 -4.12
N TRP A 33 5.85 -16.78 -3.23
CA TRP A 33 5.36 -16.79 -1.85
C TRP A 33 3.88 -16.37 -1.72
N THR A 34 3.20 -16.10 -2.82
CA THR A 34 1.76 -15.78 -2.79
C THR A 34 0.92 -16.98 -2.38
N LEU A 35 -0.26 -16.72 -1.87
CA LEU A 35 -1.25 -17.70 -1.47
C LEU A 35 -2.30 -17.85 -2.57
N ASP A 36 -2.62 -19.08 -2.92
CA ASP A 36 -3.72 -19.37 -3.85
C ASP A 36 -5.09 -18.98 -3.29
N GLU A 37 -6.15 -19.24 -4.04
CA GLU A 37 -7.50 -18.85 -3.66
C GLU A 37 -7.99 -19.58 -2.40
N GLU A 38 -7.71 -20.88 -2.27
CA GLU A 38 -8.13 -21.68 -1.11
C GLU A 38 -7.53 -21.12 0.19
N GLN A 39 -6.24 -20.79 0.14
CA GLN A 39 -5.50 -20.23 1.27
C GLN A 39 -5.87 -18.75 1.55
N SER A 40 -6.20 -17.98 0.50
CA SER A 40 -6.47 -16.54 0.60
C SER A 40 -7.87 -16.23 1.14
N ARG A 41 -8.88 -16.99 0.74
CA ARG A 41 -10.29 -16.72 1.10
C ARG A 41 -10.54 -16.63 2.60
N PRO A 42 -10.02 -17.55 3.45
CA PRO A 42 -10.20 -17.45 4.90
C PRO A 42 -9.61 -16.17 5.50
N LEU A 43 -8.49 -15.67 4.94
CA LEU A 43 -7.84 -14.47 5.40
C LEU A 43 -8.63 -13.21 5.00
N ILE A 44 -9.17 -13.16 3.78
CA ILE A 44 -10.06 -12.09 3.33
C ILE A 44 -11.33 -12.04 4.21
N ARG A 45 -11.94 -13.19 4.46
CA ARG A 45 -13.10 -13.29 5.36
C ARG A 45 -12.76 -12.79 6.76
N LYS A 46 -11.64 -13.25 7.32
CA LYS A 46 -11.20 -12.83 8.65
C LYS A 46 -10.94 -11.33 8.73
N ALA A 47 -10.38 -10.73 7.68
CA ALA A 47 -10.19 -9.28 7.62
C ALA A 47 -11.53 -8.52 7.69
N LEU A 48 -12.54 -8.97 6.94
CA LEU A 48 -13.89 -8.41 6.99
C LEU A 48 -14.52 -8.60 8.39
N ASP A 49 -14.39 -9.77 9.00
CA ASP A 49 -14.91 -10.06 10.35
C ASP A 49 -14.27 -9.17 11.43
N LEU A 50 -13.01 -8.74 11.22
CA LEU A 50 -12.32 -7.78 12.07
C LEU A 50 -12.70 -6.31 11.78
N GLY A 51 -13.57 -6.07 10.82
CA GLY A 51 -14.06 -4.74 10.43
C GLY A 51 -13.14 -3.99 9.48
N ILE A 52 -12.18 -4.65 8.82
CA ILE A 52 -11.36 -4.01 7.78
C ILE A 52 -12.21 -3.93 6.51
N ASN A 53 -12.43 -2.71 6.02
CA ASN A 53 -13.21 -2.46 4.82
C ASN A 53 -12.38 -2.02 3.61
N PHE A 54 -11.05 -1.88 3.74
CA PHE A 54 -10.19 -1.36 2.69
C PHE A 54 -9.24 -2.45 2.16
N PHE A 55 -9.32 -2.74 0.85
CA PHE A 55 -8.54 -3.76 0.15
C PHE A 55 -7.80 -3.14 -1.02
N ASP A 56 -6.49 -3.36 -1.10
CA ASP A 56 -5.60 -2.81 -2.11
C ASP A 56 -4.94 -3.92 -2.92
N THR A 57 -5.22 -3.97 -4.22
CA THR A 57 -4.59 -4.87 -5.19
C THR A 57 -3.91 -4.09 -6.32
N ALA A 58 -3.50 -4.74 -7.39
CA ALA A 58 -2.99 -4.14 -8.62
C ALA A 58 -3.15 -5.11 -9.80
N ASN A 59 -3.25 -4.56 -11.02
CA ASN A 59 -3.33 -5.36 -12.24
C ASN A 59 -2.18 -6.36 -12.38
N VAL A 60 -0.97 -5.95 -11.98
CA VAL A 60 0.27 -6.73 -12.14
C VAL A 60 0.48 -7.81 -11.07
N TYR A 61 -0.27 -7.80 -9.95
CA TYR A 61 -0.05 -8.77 -8.88
C TYR A 61 -0.43 -10.19 -9.34
N SER A 62 0.57 -11.07 -9.38
CA SER A 62 0.46 -12.44 -9.89
C SER A 62 -0.26 -12.49 -11.25
N ASP A 63 0.14 -11.60 -12.18
CA ASP A 63 -0.43 -11.46 -13.52
C ASP A 63 -1.95 -11.33 -13.55
N GLY A 64 -2.50 -10.56 -12.61
CA GLY A 64 -3.94 -10.28 -12.50
C GLY A 64 -4.72 -11.27 -11.63
N THR A 65 -4.15 -12.41 -11.24
CA THR A 65 -4.87 -13.40 -10.43
C THR A 65 -5.18 -12.91 -9.02
N SER A 66 -4.42 -11.91 -8.50
CA SER A 66 -4.78 -11.23 -7.27
C SER A 66 -6.15 -10.55 -7.38
N GLU A 67 -6.40 -9.79 -8.44
CA GLU A 67 -7.70 -9.15 -8.68
C GLU A 67 -8.82 -10.18 -8.81
N GLU A 68 -8.57 -11.30 -9.51
CA GLU A 68 -9.57 -12.37 -9.67
C GLU A 68 -9.97 -13.01 -8.34
N ILE A 69 -9.00 -13.38 -7.51
CA ILE A 69 -9.24 -14.00 -6.19
C ILE A 69 -9.97 -13.02 -5.26
N VAL A 70 -9.48 -11.79 -5.16
CA VAL A 70 -10.05 -10.76 -4.31
C VAL A 70 -11.48 -10.42 -4.76
N GLY A 71 -11.69 -10.26 -6.07
CA GLY A 71 -13.01 -9.97 -6.64
C GLY A 71 -14.04 -11.05 -6.31
N ARG A 72 -13.71 -12.33 -6.53
CA ARG A 72 -14.60 -13.46 -6.19
C ARG A 72 -14.90 -13.52 -4.69
N ALA A 73 -13.87 -13.37 -3.85
CA ALA A 73 -14.05 -13.44 -2.41
C ALA A 73 -14.92 -12.29 -1.88
N LEU A 74 -14.66 -11.04 -2.29
CA LEU A 74 -15.44 -9.90 -1.84
C LEU A 74 -16.90 -9.97 -2.34
N LYS A 75 -17.13 -10.41 -3.59
CA LYS A 75 -18.48 -10.57 -4.14
C LYS A 75 -19.33 -11.56 -3.34
N GLU A 76 -18.71 -12.60 -2.78
CA GLU A 76 -19.41 -13.61 -1.98
C GLU A 76 -19.59 -13.17 -0.53
N PHE A 77 -18.60 -12.49 0.07
CA PHE A 77 -18.56 -12.31 1.51
C PHE A 77 -19.20 -11.02 2.01
N VAL A 78 -19.34 -10.00 1.15
CA VAL A 78 -19.78 -8.68 1.58
C VAL A 78 -20.49 -7.94 0.44
N ARG A 79 -21.35 -6.98 0.80
CA ARG A 79 -21.93 -6.09 -0.21
C ARG A 79 -20.86 -5.18 -0.78
N ARG A 80 -20.91 -4.91 -2.09
CA ARG A 80 -19.93 -4.07 -2.77
C ARG A 80 -19.80 -2.67 -2.15
N ASP A 81 -20.89 -2.10 -1.69
CA ASP A 81 -20.92 -0.75 -1.10
C ASP A 81 -20.33 -0.68 0.31
N ASP A 82 -20.14 -1.81 0.99
CA ASP A 82 -19.58 -1.85 2.34
C ASP A 82 -18.05 -1.94 2.37
N VAL A 83 -17.41 -2.05 1.20
CA VAL A 83 -15.95 -2.13 1.08
C VAL A 83 -15.39 -1.05 0.17
N VAL A 84 -14.15 -0.67 0.45
CA VAL A 84 -13.32 0.21 -0.38
C VAL A 84 -12.30 -0.66 -1.11
N LEU A 85 -12.44 -0.74 -2.43
CA LEU A 85 -11.62 -1.56 -3.31
C LEU A 85 -10.70 -0.68 -4.15
N ALA A 86 -9.38 -0.87 -4.01
CA ALA A 86 -8.37 -0.17 -4.77
C ALA A 86 -7.62 -1.12 -5.71
N THR A 87 -7.31 -0.63 -6.91
CA THR A 87 -6.37 -1.28 -7.82
C THR A 87 -5.43 -0.26 -8.47
N LYS A 88 -4.45 -0.74 -9.25
CA LYS A 88 -3.38 0.09 -9.80
C LYS A 88 -3.09 -0.22 -11.26
N VAL A 89 -2.52 0.77 -11.96
CA VAL A 89 -2.05 0.69 -13.35
C VAL A 89 -0.61 1.19 -13.46
N ASN A 90 0.13 0.71 -14.39
CA ASN A 90 1.47 1.02 -14.90
C ASN A 90 2.22 -0.26 -15.27
N GLY A 91 2.20 -1.29 -14.41
CA GLY A 91 2.94 -2.52 -14.62
C GLY A 91 2.63 -3.20 -15.96
N ARG A 92 3.61 -3.92 -16.50
CA ARG A 92 3.47 -4.63 -17.77
C ARG A 92 2.54 -5.83 -17.64
N MET A 93 1.44 -5.82 -18.40
CA MET A 93 0.43 -6.88 -18.44
C MET A 93 0.48 -7.73 -19.72
N ARG A 94 1.15 -7.25 -20.77
CA ARG A 94 1.30 -7.96 -22.04
C ARG A 94 2.56 -7.52 -22.78
N PRO A 95 3.14 -8.38 -23.65
CA PRO A 95 4.28 -8.00 -24.49
C PRO A 95 3.90 -6.91 -25.51
N GLY A 96 4.93 -6.28 -26.06
CA GLY A 96 4.80 -5.28 -27.12
C GLY A 96 4.51 -3.86 -26.62
N PRO A 97 4.35 -2.90 -27.53
CA PRO A 97 4.00 -1.52 -27.22
C PRO A 97 2.61 -1.44 -26.61
N ASN A 98 2.40 -0.42 -25.77
CA ASN A 98 1.14 -0.20 -25.02
C ASN A 98 0.74 -1.33 -24.04
N GLY A 99 1.65 -2.25 -23.72
CA GLY A 99 1.41 -3.31 -22.74
C GLY A 99 1.72 -2.90 -21.29
N ALA A 100 2.20 -1.68 -21.07
CA ALA A 100 2.56 -1.07 -19.78
C ALA A 100 2.43 0.45 -19.87
N GLY A 101 2.65 1.14 -18.75
CA GLY A 101 2.78 2.59 -18.67
C GLY A 101 1.47 3.32 -18.38
N LEU A 102 1.52 4.66 -18.50
CA LEU A 102 0.44 5.56 -18.13
C LEU A 102 -0.14 6.35 -19.29
N SER A 103 0.07 5.91 -20.53
CA SER A 103 -0.62 6.52 -21.67
C SER A 103 -2.15 6.40 -21.51
N ARG A 104 -2.89 7.33 -22.07
CA ARG A 104 -4.36 7.28 -22.11
C ARG A 104 -4.88 5.92 -22.57
N LYS A 105 -4.26 5.36 -23.62
CA LYS A 105 -4.63 4.03 -24.13
C LYS A 105 -4.43 2.91 -23.10
N ALA A 106 -3.30 2.93 -22.38
CA ALA A 106 -3.00 1.92 -21.35
C ALA A 106 -3.95 2.06 -20.15
N ILE A 107 -4.19 3.28 -19.68
CA ILE A 107 -5.07 3.55 -18.52
C ILE A 107 -6.49 3.02 -18.81
N PHE A 108 -7.07 3.31 -19.96
CA PHE A 108 -8.42 2.84 -20.30
C PHE A 108 -8.49 1.32 -20.51
N ALA A 109 -7.50 0.74 -21.19
CA ALA A 109 -7.47 -0.71 -21.38
C ALA A 109 -7.33 -1.46 -20.07
N GLU A 110 -6.46 -0.96 -19.17
CA GLU A 110 -6.18 -1.65 -17.91
C GLU A 110 -7.29 -1.48 -16.88
N ILE A 111 -7.98 -0.34 -16.81
CA ILE A 111 -9.16 -0.25 -15.92
C ILE A 111 -10.24 -1.24 -16.35
N ASP A 112 -10.52 -1.38 -17.65
CA ASP A 112 -11.51 -2.32 -18.15
C ASP A 112 -11.13 -3.78 -17.87
N ASN A 113 -9.85 -4.11 -18.01
CA ASN A 113 -9.33 -5.43 -17.67
C ASN A 113 -9.41 -5.70 -16.16
N SER A 114 -9.04 -4.72 -15.32
CA SER A 114 -9.14 -4.82 -13.85
C SER A 114 -10.58 -5.02 -13.39
N LEU A 115 -11.53 -4.26 -13.93
CA LEU A 115 -12.95 -4.42 -13.59
C LEU A 115 -13.49 -5.82 -13.95
N LYS A 116 -13.06 -6.37 -15.11
CA LYS A 116 -13.39 -7.76 -15.47
C LYS A 116 -12.84 -8.77 -14.50
N ARG A 117 -11.55 -8.67 -14.12
CA ARG A 117 -10.91 -9.58 -13.16
C ARG A 117 -11.54 -9.48 -11.77
N LEU A 118 -11.83 -8.26 -11.32
CA LEU A 118 -12.48 -7.99 -10.04
C LEU A 118 -13.97 -8.37 -10.03
N GLY A 119 -14.61 -8.52 -11.19
CA GLY A 119 -16.05 -8.83 -11.30
C GLY A 119 -16.95 -7.73 -10.76
N THR A 120 -16.59 -6.46 -10.98
CA THR A 120 -17.30 -5.26 -10.52
C THR A 120 -17.34 -4.19 -11.61
N ASP A 121 -18.31 -3.27 -11.53
CA ASP A 121 -18.46 -2.19 -12.50
C ASP A 121 -17.58 -0.96 -12.17
N PHE A 122 -17.08 -0.85 -10.94
CA PHE A 122 -16.23 0.25 -10.51
C PHE A 122 -15.26 -0.16 -9.40
N VAL A 123 -14.15 0.57 -9.30
CA VAL A 123 -13.29 0.59 -8.10
C VAL A 123 -13.48 1.89 -7.33
N ASP A 124 -13.26 1.85 -6.02
CA ASP A 124 -13.33 3.07 -5.21
C ASP A 124 -12.09 3.94 -5.43
N LEU A 125 -10.92 3.32 -5.57
CA LEU A 125 -9.66 4.01 -5.77
C LEU A 125 -8.87 3.39 -6.93
N TYR A 126 -8.57 4.19 -7.96
CA TYR A 126 -7.69 3.80 -9.05
C TYR A 126 -6.37 4.56 -8.95
N GLN A 127 -5.26 3.83 -8.86
CA GLN A 127 -3.95 4.42 -8.56
C GLN A 127 -2.96 4.24 -9.72
N ILE A 128 -2.13 5.26 -9.98
CA ILE A 128 -0.91 5.02 -10.73
C ILE A 128 0.09 4.31 -9.80
N HIS A 129 0.62 3.16 -10.26
CA HIS A 129 1.51 2.32 -9.44
C HIS A 129 2.92 2.90 -9.32
N ARG A 130 3.37 3.60 -10.34
CA ARG A 130 4.66 4.31 -10.45
C ARG A 130 4.48 5.52 -11.36
N TRP A 131 5.37 6.48 -11.23
CA TRP A 131 5.51 7.55 -12.21
C TRP A 131 6.01 7.00 -13.54
N ASP A 132 5.48 7.50 -14.65
CA ASP A 132 5.93 7.17 -16.01
C ASP A 132 6.62 8.40 -16.62
N PRO A 133 7.96 8.42 -16.69
CA PRO A 133 8.68 9.56 -17.24
C PRO A 133 8.55 9.71 -18.76
N THR A 134 8.00 8.70 -19.43
CA THR A 134 7.86 8.67 -20.90
C THR A 134 6.55 9.25 -21.40
N VAL A 135 5.60 9.50 -20.48
CA VAL A 135 4.27 10.05 -20.79
C VAL A 135 4.10 11.43 -20.16
N PRO A 136 3.65 12.45 -20.90
CA PRO A 136 3.29 13.74 -20.30
C PRO A 136 2.27 13.57 -19.19
N ILE A 137 2.49 14.25 -18.06
CA ILE A 137 1.59 14.10 -16.90
C ILE A 137 0.17 14.60 -17.22
N GLU A 138 0.05 15.55 -18.12
CA GLU A 138 -1.21 16.07 -18.61
C GLU A 138 -2.07 14.97 -19.25
N GLU A 139 -1.48 14.13 -20.12
CA GLU A 139 -2.17 12.97 -20.72
C GLU A 139 -2.63 11.97 -19.67
N THR A 140 -1.76 11.68 -18.68
CA THR A 140 -2.08 10.75 -17.59
C THR A 140 -3.23 11.28 -16.74
N MET A 141 -3.18 12.55 -16.31
CA MET A 141 -4.18 13.12 -15.41
C MET A 141 -5.54 13.32 -16.12
N GLU A 142 -5.55 13.72 -17.39
CA GLU A 142 -6.76 13.81 -18.19
C GLU A 142 -7.41 12.43 -18.36
N ALA A 143 -6.62 11.40 -18.68
CA ALA A 143 -7.12 10.03 -18.82
C ALA A 143 -7.75 9.51 -17.52
N LEU A 144 -7.11 9.77 -16.37
CA LEU A 144 -7.64 9.38 -15.05
C LEU A 144 -8.92 10.16 -14.71
N HIS A 145 -8.99 11.45 -15.03
CA HIS A 145 -10.20 12.25 -14.90
C HIS A 145 -11.36 11.64 -15.70
N ASP A 146 -11.10 11.26 -16.96
CA ASP A 146 -12.12 10.64 -17.81
C ASP A 146 -12.56 9.26 -17.30
N VAL A 147 -11.65 8.46 -16.69
CA VAL A 147 -12.02 7.21 -16.01
C VAL A 147 -13.00 7.46 -14.87
N VAL A 148 -12.78 8.53 -14.09
CA VAL A 148 -13.73 8.93 -13.03
C VAL A 148 -15.05 9.41 -13.62
N LYS A 149 -15.03 10.23 -14.67
CA LYS A 149 -16.23 10.71 -15.36
C LYS A 149 -17.03 9.57 -15.98
N ALA A 150 -16.35 8.53 -16.47
CA ALA A 150 -16.99 7.31 -16.97
C ALA A 150 -17.58 6.41 -15.87
N GLY A 151 -17.40 6.77 -14.58
CA GLY A 151 -17.91 6.03 -13.44
C GLY A 151 -17.16 4.75 -13.11
N LYS A 152 -16.00 4.48 -13.75
CA LYS A 152 -15.18 3.28 -13.54
C LYS A 152 -14.33 3.34 -12.28
N ALA A 153 -14.03 4.54 -11.79
CA ALA A 153 -13.40 4.79 -10.51
C ALA A 153 -14.11 5.93 -9.77
N ARG A 154 -14.15 5.88 -8.44
CA ARG A 154 -14.71 6.96 -7.62
C ARG A 154 -13.67 8.03 -7.28
N TYR A 155 -12.45 7.59 -6.99
CA TYR A 155 -11.30 8.41 -6.64
C TYR A 155 -10.06 7.93 -7.38
N ILE A 156 -9.06 8.80 -7.48
CA ILE A 156 -7.75 8.47 -8.03
C ILE A 156 -6.64 8.77 -7.03
N GLY A 157 -5.53 8.03 -7.12
CA GLY A 157 -4.37 8.16 -6.22
C GLY A 157 -3.05 7.94 -6.94
N GLY A 158 -1.97 8.34 -6.28
CA GLY A 158 -0.61 8.08 -6.72
C GLY A 158 0.12 7.10 -5.78
N SER A 159 1.14 6.43 -6.29
CA SER A 159 2.02 5.57 -5.52
C SER A 159 3.48 5.76 -5.92
N SER A 160 4.35 5.86 -4.91
CA SER A 160 5.81 5.76 -5.04
C SER A 160 6.39 6.66 -6.14
N MET A 161 6.54 7.93 -5.83
CA MET A 161 7.15 8.95 -6.69
C MET A 161 7.72 10.09 -5.83
N HIS A 162 8.53 10.95 -6.42
CA HIS A 162 9.04 12.13 -5.73
C HIS A 162 7.94 13.13 -5.40
N ALA A 163 8.09 13.89 -4.32
CA ALA A 163 7.12 14.89 -3.90
C ALA A 163 6.85 15.95 -4.98
N TRP A 164 7.89 16.37 -5.73
CA TRP A 164 7.72 17.32 -6.85
C TRP A 164 6.89 16.75 -8.01
N GLN A 165 7.00 15.43 -8.29
CA GLN A 165 6.19 14.74 -9.31
C GLN A 165 4.73 14.71 -8.89
N PHE A 166 4.49 14.36 -7.63
CA PHE A 166 3.13 14.31 -7.08
C PHE A 166 2.48 15.71 -7.03
N ALA A 167 3.24 16.72 -6.59
CA ALA A 167 2.78 18.11 -6.63
C ALA A 167 2.47 18.56 -8.07
N LYS A 168 3.34 18.25 -9.03
CA LYS A 168 3.11 18.55 -10.45
C LYS A 168 1.79 17.96 -10.94
N ALA A 169 1.52 16.67 -10.65
CA ALA A 169 0.28 16.01 -11.07
C ALA A 169 -0.97 16.71 -10.47
N ILE A 170 -0.94 17.05 -9.17
CA ILE A 170 -2.05 17.72 -8.49
C ILE A 170 -2.30 19.11 -9.06
N TYR A 171 -1.25 19.92 -9.22
CA TYR A 171 -1.41 21.28 -9.76
C TYR A 171 -1.79 21.28 -11.24
N THR A 172 -1.32 20.31 -12.04
CA THR A 172 -1.82 20.10 -13.41
C THR A 172 -3.33 19.87 -13.40
N SER A 173 -3.83 18.97 -12.55
CA SER A 173 -5.27 18.74 -12.44
C SER A 173 -6.05 20.00 -12.04
N ARG A 174 -5.55 20.78 -11.08
CA ARG A 174 -6.19 22.03 -10.64
C ARG A 174 -6.29 23.07 -11.75
N MET A 175 -5.21 23.24 -12.51
CA MET A 175 -5.18 24.20 -13.62
C MET A 175 -6.19 23.88 -14.72
N HIS A 176 -6.47 22.59 -14.92
CA HIS A 176 -7.39 22.12 -15.94
C HIS A 176 -8.80 21.79 -15.43
N GLY A 177 -9.06 21.91 -14.12
CA GLY A 177 -10.36 21.53 -13.51
C GLY A 177 -10.60 20.01 -13.53
N TRP A 178 -9.54 19.20 -13.55
CA TRP A 178 -9.62 17.75 -13.53
C TRP A 178 -9.67 17.19 -12.10
N THR A 179 -10.00 15.89 -12.01
CA THR A 179 -9.95 15.14 -10.75
C THR A 179 -8.53 15.11 -10.20
N GLU A 180 -8.35 15.48 -8.93
CA GLU A 180 -7.05 15.43 -8.24
C GLU A 180 -6.82 14.06 -7.58
N PHE A 181 -5.54 13.71 -7.36
CA PHE A 181 -5.20 12.63 -6.46
C PHE A 181 -5.66 12.91 -5.03
N VAL A 182 -6.34 11.95 -4.42
CA VAL A 182 -6.81 12.04 -3.03
C VAL A 182 -5.96 11.21 -2.05
N SER A 183 -5.03 10.40 -2.57
CA SER A 183 -4.16 9.56 -1.76
C SER A 183 -2.75 9.42 -2.36
N MET A 184 -1.80 9.21 -1.45
CA MET A 184 -0.44 8.77 -1.75
C MET A 184 -0.17 7.44 -1.05
N GLN A 185 0.22 6.43 -1.85
CA GLN A 185 0.67 5.14 -1.37
C GLN A 185 2.21 5.08 -1.45
N ASN A 186 2.89 5.29 -0.33
CA ASN A 186 4.33 5.48 -0.27
C ASN A 186 5.04 4.45 0.62
N HIS A 187 6.38 4.40 0.56
CA HIS A 187 7.20 3.49 1.35
C HIS A 187 7.57 4.12 2.69
N VAL A 188 6.88 3.77 3.75
CA VAL A 188 7.18 4.30 5.10
C VAL A 188 7.16 3.20 6.14
N ASN A 189 8.25 3.05 6.86
CA ASN A 189 8.38 2.22 8.05
C ASN A 189 9.61 2.68 8.87
N LEU A 190 9.87 2.04 10.01
CA LEU A 190 10.95 2.45 10.92
C LEU A 190 12.36 2.43 10.32
N ILE A 191 12.61 1.60 9.30
CA ILE A 191 13.90 1.52 8.58
C ILE A 191 13.85 2.17 7.19
N ASN A 192 12.79 2.90 6.85
CA ASN A 192 12.70 3.76 5.67
C ASN A 192 11.78 4.94 5.95
N ARG A 193 12.37 6.10 6.26
CA ARG A 193 11.66 7.31 6.70
C ARG A 193 11.83 8.50 5.75
N GLU A 194 12.32 8.27 4.55
CA GLU A 194 12.65 9.33 3.58
C GLU A 194 11.44 10.19 3.18
N GLU A 195 10.25 9.60 3.18
CA GLU A 195 9.00 10.30 2.90
C GLU A 195 8.62 11.36 3.96
N GLU A 196 9.21 11.30 5.16
CA GLU A 196 9.00 12.29 6.22
C GLU A 196 9.58 13.66 5.88
N ARG A 197 10.48 13.76 4.88
CA ARG A 197 11.13 15.01 4.49
C ARG A 197 10.20 15.94 3.74
N GLU A 198 9.47 15.42 2.74
CA GLU A 198 8.64 16.24 1.86
C GLU A 198 7.26 15.65 1.61
N MET A 199 7.15 14.35 1.26
CA MET A 199 5.89 13.75 0.84
C MET A 199 4.84 13.77 1.95
N LEU A 200 5.17 13.37 3.18
CA LEU A 200 4.23 13.37 4.29
C LEU A 200 3.79 14.80 4.67
N PRO A 201 4.69 15.80 4.82
CA PRO A 201 4.31 17.18 5.00
C PRO A 201 3.41 17.72 3.88
N PHE A 202 3.73 17.44 2.63
CA PHE A 202 2.93 17.84 1.48
C PHE A 202 1.52 17.21 1.51
N CYS A 203 1.42 15.91 1.75
CA CYS A 203 0.12 15.24 1.86
C CYS A 203 -0.72 15.80 3.00
N LEU A 204 -0.10 16.10 4.14
CA LEU A 204 -0.78 16.70 5.29
C LEU A 204 -1.31 18.10 4.96
N ASP A 205 -0.49 18.96 4.34
CA ASP A 205 -0.88 20.31 3.92
C ASP A 205 -2.05 20.29 2.92
N GLN A 206 -2.01 19.35 1.96
CA GLN A 206 -3.04 19.23 0.91
C GLN A 206 -4.28 18.43 1.35
N GLY A 207 -4.30 17.86 2.55
CA GLY A 207 -5.39 17.00 3.05
C GLY A 207 -5.51 15.69 2.26
N ILE A 208 -4.39 15.11 1.84
CA ILE A 208 -4.31 13.87 1.05
C ILE A 208 -4.10 12.69 2.00
N ALA A 209 -4.82 11.58 1.76
CA ALA A 209 -4.66 10.36 2.54
C ALA A 209 -3.29 9.71 2.27
N VAL A 210 -2.61 9.30 3.33
CA VAL A 210 -1.35 8.55 3.22
C VAL A 210 -1.59 7.09 3.57
N VAL A 211 -1.23 6.20 2.65
CA VAL A 211 -1.49 4.75 2.72
C VAL A 211 -0.15 3.99 2.58
N PRO A 212 0.68 3.92 3.64
CA PRO A 212 2.02 3.37 3.53
C PRO A 212 2.04 1.87 3.21
N TRP A 213 2.86 1.48 2.22
CA TRP A 213 3.15 0.08 1.96
C TRP A 213 4.39 -0.41 2.71
N SER A 214 4.49 -1.72 2.91
CA SER A 214 5.56 -2.38 3.69
C SER A 214 5.78 -1.79 5.10
N PRO A 215 4.73 -1.59 5.89
CA PRO A 215 4.83 -0.99 7.23
C PRO A 215 5.72 -1.81 8.18
N LEU A 216 5.87 -3.11 7.91
CA LEU A 216 6.71 -4.04 8.67
C LEU A 216 8.04 -4.38 7.96
N ALA A 217 8.45 -3.54 6.98
CA ALA A 217 9.66 -3.74 6.19
C ALA A 217 9.79 -5.19 5.65
N ARG A 218 8.69 -5.70 5.05
CA ARG A 218 8.60 -7.08 4.54
C ARG A 218 8.94 -8.16 5.57
N GLY A 219 8.66 -7.88 6.84
CA GLY A 219 8.87 -8.79 7.95
C GLY A 219 10.20 -8.58 8.72
N ARG A 220 11.08 -7.68 8.29
CA ARG A 220 12.32 -7.36 9.04
C ARG A 220 12.03 -6.77 10.42
N LEU A 221 10.97 -6.00 10.58
CA LEU A 221 10.54 -5.41 11.85
C LEU A 221 9.75 -6.36 12.75
N THR A 222 9.52 -7.61 12.32
CA THR A 222 8.72 -8.58 13.09
C THR A 222 9.56 -9.62 13.82
N ARG A 223 10.89 -9.61 13.61
CA ARG A 223 11.84 -10.61 14.14
C ARG A 223 13.18 -10.00 14.49
N GLY A 224 14.07 -10.79 15.09
CA GLY A 224 15.47 -10.40 15.35
C GLY A 224 16.28 -10.28 14.06
N TRP A 225 17.40 -9.55 14.12
CA TRP A 225 18.23 -9.28 12.95
C TRP A 225 18.75 -10.54 12.26
N SER A 226 19.14 -11.56 13.01
CA SER A 226 19.67 -12.83 12.47
C SER A 226 18.62 -13.83 12.01
N GLU A 227 17.33 -13.52 12.22
CA GLU A 227 16.26 -14.45 11.85
C GLU A 227 15.81 -14.20 10.43
N SER A 228 15.66 -15.27 9.64
CA SER A 228 15.13 -15.26 8.26
C SER A 228 13.72 -15.83 8.18
N SER A 229 13.10 -15.69 7.03
CA SER A 229 11.84 -16.33 6.69
C SER A 229 11.87 -16.77 5.22
N ALA A 230 11.07 -17.78 4.87
CA ALA A 230 10.92 -18.22 3.49
C ALA A 230 10.61 -17.07 2.51
N ARG A 231 9.83 -16.06 2.95
CA ARG A 231 9.59 -14.87 2.14
C ARG A 231 10.87 -14.04 1.92
N ASN A 232 11.67 -13.81 2.95
CA ASN A 232 12.92 -13.01 2.82
C ASN A 232 13.92 -13.68 1.85
N GLU A 233 13.89 -14.99 1.77
CA GLU A 233 14.79 -15.76 0.88
C GLU A 233 14.36 -15.65 -0.59
N THR A 234 13.06 -15.56 -0.86
CA THR A 234 12.47 -15.60 -2.20
C THR A 234 11.96 -14.25 -2.72
N ASP A 235 11.92 -13.20 -1.88
CA ASP A 235 11.45 -11.87 -2.25
C ASP A 235 12.59 -11.02 -2.85
N GLU A 236 12.87 -11.21 -4.15
CA GLU A 236 13.93 -10.47 -4.85
C GLU A 236 13.74 -8.95 -4.78
N PHE A 237 12.51 -8.46 -4.94
CA PHE A 237 12.24 -7.03 -4.81
C PHE A 237 12.51 -6.52 -3.38
N GLY A 238 12.20 -7.32 -2.37
CA GLY A 238 12.52 -6.98 -0.98
C GLY A 238 14.02 -6.83 -0.70
N LYS A 239 14.86 -7.58 -1.42
CA LYS A 239 16.32 -7.50 -1.30
C LYS A 239 16.88 -6.17 -1.82
N THR A 240 16.21 -5.52 -2.76
CA THR A 240 16.65 -4.22 -3.33
C THR A 240 16.31 -3.04 -2.43
N LEU A 241 15.48 -3.21 -1.39
CA LEU A 241 14.96 -2.10 -0.59
C LEU A 241 15.75 -1.81 0.70
N TYR A 242 16.51 -2.79 1.25
CA TYR A 242 16.97 -2.73 2.64
C TYR A 242 18.42 -3.20 2.85
N ASN A 243 19.32 -2.98 1.91
CA ASN A 243 20.69 -3.48 2.01
C ASN A 243 21.75 -2.38 2.21
N ASP A 244 21.36 -1.11 2.19
CA ASP A 244 22.32 0.01 2.14
C ASP A 244 22.91 0.37 3.51
N PHE A 245 22.16 0.18 4.62
CA PHE A 245 22.55 0.62 5.95
C PHE A 245 22.33 -0.45 7.04
N PRO A 246 23.00 -1.61 6.95
CA PRO A 246 22.70 -2.76 7.80
C PRO A 246 22.90 -2.49 9.30
N ASP A 247 23.85 -1.66 9.70
CA ASP A 247 24.10 -1.35 11.10
C ASP A 247 23.02 -0.47 11.72
N SER A 248 22.55 0.54 11.00
CA SER A 248 21.43 1.38 11.41
C SER A 248 20.14 0.56 11.49
N ASP A 249 19.84 -0.22 10.44
CA ASP A 249 18.65 -1.07 10.38
C ASP A 249 18.62 -2.07 11.53
N ARG A 250 19.78 -2.69 11.86
CA ARG A 250 19.91 -3.59 13.00
C ARG A 250 19.57 -2.91 14.30
N GLN A 251 20.11 -1.70 14.55
CA GLN A 251 19.86 -0.96 15.79
C GLN A 251 18.38 -0.59 15.93
N VAL A 252 17.70 -0.20 14.83
CA VAL A 252 16.25 0.05 14.81
C VAL A 252 15.48 -1.22 15.14
N ILE A 253 15.81 -2.35 14.52
CA ILE A 253 15.17 -3.66 14.77
C ILE A 253 15.38 -4.11 16.23
N GLU A 254 16.56 -3.88 16.80
CA GLU A 254 16.84 -4.16 18.21
C GLU A 254 16.02 -3.25 19.15
N ALA A 255 15.87 -1.96 18.82
CA ALA A 255 15.03 -1.03 19.57
C ALA A 255 13.55 -1.48 19.57
N VAL A 256 13.02 -1.91 18.41
CA VAL A 256 11.68 -2.51 18.32
C VAL A 256 11.58 -3.72 19.27
N GLY A 257 12.58 -4.58 19.27
CA GLY A 257 12.61 -5.76 20.13
C GLY A 257 12.61 -5.46 21.63
N LYS A 258 13.39 -4.47 22.06
CA LYS A 258 13.44 -4.03 23.45
C LYS A 258 12.08 -3.49 23.94
N ILE A 259 11.44 -2.65 23.14
CA ILE A 259 10.12 -2.09 23.47
C ILE A 259 9.05 -3.19 23.45
N ALA A 260 9.07 -4.07 22.47
CA ALA A 260 8.15 -5.21 22.39
C ALA A 260 8.24 -6.11 23.63
N ALA A 261 9.44 -6.46 24.05
CA ALA A 261 9.68 -7.25 25.27
C ALA A 261 9.21 -6.51 26.54
N ALA A 262 9.51 -5.23 26.67
CA ALA A 262 9.09 -4.42 27.82
C ALA A 262 7.56 -4.28 27.93
N ARG A 263 6.87 -4.27 26.78
CA ARG A 263 5.41 -4.19 26.70
C ARG A 263 4.71 -5.55 26.71
N GLY A 264 5.45 -6.66 26.56
CA GLY A 264 4.88 -8.01 26.44
C GLY A 264 4.03 -8.21 25.18
N VAL A 265 4.38 -7.54 24.06
CA VAL A 265 3.64 -7.60 22.80
C VAL A 265 4.57 -8.02 21.66
N PRO A 266 4.01 -8.56 20.54
CA PRO A 266 4.79 -8.83 19.33
C PRO A 266 5.47 -7.58 18.75
N ARG A 267 6.65 -7.74 18.15
CA ARG A 267 7.39 -6.65 17.46
C ARG A 267 6.54 -5.96 16.38
N ALA A 268 5.74 -6.75 15.66
CA ALA A 268 4.83 -6.23 14.63
C ALA A 268 3.87 -5.17 15.17
N GLN A 269 3.35 -5.36 16.38
CA GLN A 269 2.44 -4.39 17.01
C GLN A 269 3.16 -3.07 17.33
N VAL A 270 4.41 -3.11 17.80
CA VAL A 270 5.21 -1.90 18.08
C VAL A 270 5.49 -1.12 16.79
N ALA A 271 5.93 -1.81 15.73
CA ALA A 271 6.24 -1.17 14.45
C ALA A 271 4.98 -0.56 13.79
N LEU A 272 3.85 -1.25 13.84
CA LEU A 272 2.58 -0.73 13.35
C LEU A 272 2.04 0.42 14.20
N ALA A 273 2.12 0.32 15.53
CA ALA A 273 1.68 1.38 16.44
C ALA A 273 2.46 2.68 16.23
N TRP A 274 3.77 2.59 15.98
CA TRP A 274 4.59 3.74 15.61
C TRP A 274 4.05 4.41 14.33
N LEU A 275 3.82 3.65 13.27
CA LEU A 275 3.34 4.19 12.00
C LEU A 275 1.91 4.75 12.11
N LEU A 276 1.02 4.07 12.84
CA LEU A 276 -0.34 4.50 13.09
C LEU A 276 -0.42 5.81 13.90
N GLN A 277 0.61 6.14 14.69
CA GLN A 277 0.70 7.39 15.44
C GLN A 277 1.34 8.53 14.64
N LYS A 278 1.93 8.26 13.45
CA LYS A 278 2.45 9.32 12.59
C LYS A 278 1.32 10.21 12.06
N LYS A 279 1.50 11.51 12.23
CA LYS A 279 0.56 12.51 11.74
C LYS A 279 0.43 12.41 10.22
N GLY A 280 -0.80 12.38 9.72
CA GLY A 280 -1.10 12.27 8.30
C GLY A 280 -1.27 10.83 7.79
N VAL A 281 -0.77 9.81 8.50
CA VAL A 281 -0.98 8.40 8.11
C VAL A 281 -2.43 8.00 8.30
N THR A 282 -3.05 7.57 7.20
CA THR A 282 -4.47 7.19 7.18
C THR A 282 -4.66 5.70 7.43
N SER A 283 -4.08 4.85 6.60
CA SER A 283 -4.35 3.41 6.62
C SER A 283 -3.14 2.63 6.08
N PRO A 284 -2.19 2.17 6.93
CA PRO A 284 -1.09 1.34 6.49
C PRO A 284 -1.57 0.04 5.84
N ILE A 285 -0.88 -0.37 4.76
CA ILE A 285 -1.18 -1.59 4.02
C ILE A 285 -0.48 -2.78 4.67
N ILE A 286 -1.25 -3.68 5.23
CA ILE A 286 -0.75 -4.91 5.83
C ILE A 286 -0.93 -6.10 4.88
N GLY A 287 0.13 -6.87 4.68
CA GLY A 287 0.06 -8.18 4.03
C GLY A 287 -0.12 -9.27 5.08
N ALA A 288 -1.10 -10.15 4.88
CA ALA A 288 -1.37 -11.24 5.81
C ALA A 288 -1.33 -12.59 5.10
N SER A 289 -0.47 -13.49 5.58
CA SER A 289 -0.39 -14.89 5.14
C SER A 289 -0.85 -15.87 6.23
N LYS A 290 -1.22 -15.36 7.41
CA LYS A 290 -1.77 -16.10 8.55
C LYS A 290 -2.76 -15.22 9.29
N VAL A 291 -3.69 -15.84 10.03
CA VAL A 291 -4.70 -15.15 10.84
C VAL A 291 -4.04 -14.26 11.91
N GLU A 292 -2.96 -14.72 12.51
CA GLU A 292 -2.22 -14.00 13.54
C GLU A 292 -1.71 -12.63 13.05
N HIS A 293 -1.34 -12.52 11.75
CA HIS A 293 -0.92 -11.24 11.18
C HIS A 293 -2.05 -10.20 11.19
N LEU A 294 -3.29 -10.64 10.99
CA LEU A 294 -4.47 -9.77 11.04
C LEU A 294 -4.82 -9.37 12.48
N THR A 295 -4.81 -10.33 13.41
CA THR A 295 -5.13 -10.06 14.81
C THR A 295 -4.08 -9.18 15.48
N ASP A 296 -2.79 -9.38 15.19
CA ASP A 296 -1.71 -8.53 15.66
C ASP A 296 -1.81 -7.10 15.11
N ALA A 297 -2.14 -6.97 13.81
CA ALA A 297 -2.31 -5.66 13.20
C ALA A 297 -3.48 -4.89 13.84
N VAL A 298 -4.59 -5.56 14.10
CA VAL A 298 -5.75 -4.94 14.79
C VAL A 298 -5.40 -4.60 16.24
N ALA A 299 -4.67 -5.44 16.95
CA ALA A 299 -4.21 -5.15 18.32
C ALA A 299 -3.31 -3.91 18.38
N ALA A 300 -2.51 -3.66 17.34
CA ALA A 300 -1.65 -2.46 17.24
C ALA A 300 -2.43 -1.14 17.28
N LEU A 301 -3.70 -1.12 16.88
CA LEU A 301 -4.56 0.09 16.94
C LEU A 301 -4.74 0.61 18.37
N SER A 302 -4.75 -0.27 19.34
CA SER A 302 -4.92 0.07 20.76
C SER A 302 -3.60 0.35 21.47
N LEU A 303 -2.45 0.00 20.87
CA LEU A 303 -1.13 0.20 21.45
C LEU A 303 -0.69 1.67 21.31
N LYS A 304 -0.57 2.38 22.42
CA LYS A 304 -0.05 3.76 22.45
C LYS A 304 1.39 3.76 22.93
N LEU A 305 2.29 4.18 22.05
CA LEU A 305 3.71 4.39 22.37
C LEU A 305 3.89 5.78 23.01
N GLY A 306 4.66 5.83 24.08
CA GLY A 306 5.04 7.07 24.73
C GLY A 306 6.13 7.83 23.95
N ALA A 307 6.33 9.10 24.28
CA ALA A 307 7.31 9.95 23.62
C ALA A 307 8.76 9.39 23.72
N ASP A 308 9.10 8.78 24.85
CA ASP A 308 10.43 8.18 25.04
C ASP A 308 10.63 6.93 24.18
N GLU A 309 9.59 6.10 24.03
CA GLU A 309 9.61 4.94 23.16
C GLU A 309 9.73 5.33 21.69
N ILE A 310 8.97 6.36 21.25
CA ILE A 310 9.07 6.90 19.88
C ILE A 310 10.49 7.41 19.64
N ARG A 311 11.06 8.20 20.56
CA ARG A 311 12.44 8.67 20.44
C ARG A 311 13.45 7.52 20.35
N ALA A 312 13.28 6.48 21.17
CA ALA A 312 14.17 5.32 21.17
C ALA A 312 14.08 4.51 19.85
N LEU A 313 12.91 4.43 19.23
CA LEU A 313 12.70 3.79 17.93
C LEU A 313 13.34 4.60 16.80
N GLU A 314 13.28 5.92 16.88
CA GLU A 314 13.71 6.82 15.81
C GLU A 314 15.19 7.21 15.86
N ALA A 315 15.79 7.23 17.06
CA ALA A 315 17.17 7.70 17.26
C ALA A 315 18.24 6.93 16.45
N PRO A 316 18.13 5.61 16.23
CA PRO A 316 19.14 4.88 15.46
C PRO A 316 19.03 5.08 13.94
N TYR A 317 17.95 5.71 13.45
CA TYR A 317 17.71 5.86 12.01
C TYR A 317 18.75 6.77 11.35
N VAL A 318 19.33 6.30 10.28
CA VAL A 318 20.19 7.09 9.38
C VAL A 318 19.45 7.25 8.04
N PRO A 319 19.46 8.46 7.44
CA PRO A 319 18.83 8.68 6.15
C PRO A 319 19.33 7.75 5.06
N HIS A 320 18.41 7.18 4.30
CA HIS A 320 18.66 6.23 3.22
C HIS A 320 18.58 6.90 1.85
N ASN A 321 19.11 6.23 0.83
CA ASN A 321 18.80 6.58 -0.54
C ASN A 321 17.32 6.32 -0.83
N VAL A 322 16.74 7.11 -1.73
CA VAL A 322 15.37 6.86 -2.21
C VAL A 322 15.34 5.50 -2.90
N SER A 323 14.44 4.63 -2.46
CA SER A 323 14.31 3.26 -2.96
C SER A 323 12.89 2.92 -3.38
N GLY A 324 12.74 1.96 -4.31
CA GLY A 324 11.46 1.43 -4.72
C GLY A 324 10.77 2.15 -5.89
N PHE A 325 11.32 3.26 -6.39
CA PHE A 325 10.76 3.99 -7.54
C PHE A 325 11.76 4.88 -8.32
N SER A 326 13.05 4.69 -8.12
CA SER A 326 14.12 5.36 -8.89
C SER A 326 14.51 4.57 -10.12
#